data_97325640def7bda2ad1f075eed2f316e
#
_entry.id   97325640def7bda2ad1f075eed2f316e
#
_cell.length_a   1.000
_cell.length_b   1.000
_cell.length_c   1.000
_cell.angle_alpha   90.00
_cell.angle_beta   90.00
_cell.angle_gamma   90.00
#
_symmetry.space_group_name_H-M   'P 1'
#
loop_
_entity.id
_entity.type
_entity.pdbx_description
1 polymer ?
#
loop_
_entity_poly.entity_id
_entity_poly.type
_entity_poly.pdbx_seq_one_letter_code
_entity_poly.pdbx_strand_id
1 'polypeptide(L)'
;MTEFFNQLLHEIERPLTNPVLIFSLILFIILLSPILLRRLNIPGIIGLIIAGVIIGPHGLYILEKNSAINLFSTIGLLYIMFIAGLELDLNEFKSHRNKSLVFGFFTFIIPLAIGFPVCHYLLHYDFNASFLTASMFATHTLVAYPIVSKLGVSKNQAVAITVGGTILTDTAVLIMLAVIMGNSQGNLNQEFWGKS
;
A
#
# COMPACT_ATOMS: atom_id res chain seq x y z
N MET A 1 14.17 42.60 4.97
CA MET A 1 14.83 41.33 5.35
C MET A 1 14.12 40.62 6.50
N THR A 2 13.69 41.33 7.51
CA THR A 2 12.93 40.79 8.67
C THR A 2 11.53 40.23 8.29
N GLU A 3 10.80 40.87 7.39
CA GLU A 3 9.51 40.38 6.93
C GLU A 3 9.60 39.08 6.11
N PHE A 4 10.60 38.96 5.26
CA PHE A 4 10.88 37.74 4.51
C PHE A 4 11.27 36.57 5.44
N PHE A 5 12.04 36.85 6.50
CA PHE A 5 12.40 35.85 7.49
C PHE A 5 11.20 35.42 8.36
N ASN A 6 10.34 36.35 8.72
CA ASN A 6 9.11 36.04 9.46
C ASN A 6 8.09 35.25 8.60
N GLN A 7 8.00 35.55 7.29
CA GLN A 7 7.18 34.76 6.36
C GLN A 7 7.71 33.34 6.23
N LEU A 8 9.03 33.16 6.09
CA LEU A 8 9.66 31.82 6.06
C LEU A 8 9.45 31.06 7.36
N LEU A 9 9.55 31.71 8.50
CA LEU A 9 9.28 31.06 9.79
C LEU A 9 7.83 30.63 9.95
N HIS A 10 6.88 31.41 9.46
CA HIS A 10 5.44 31.08 9.47
C HIS A 10 5.13 29.90 8.53
N GLU A 11 5.86 29.76 7.40
CA GLU A 11 5.68 28.62 6.50
C GLU A 11 6.30 27.31 7.02
N ILE A 12 7.19 27.39 8.02
CA ILE A 12 7.83 26.24 8.69
C ILE A 12 7.07 25.82 9.97
N GLU A 13 5.97 26.52 10.32
CA GLU A 13 5.11 26.10 11.43
C GLU A 13 4.59 24.69 11.19
N ARG A 14 4.64 23.87 12.22
CA ARG A 14 4.20 22.47 12.18
C ARG A 14 2.69 22.35 12.44
N PRO A 15 1.94 21.59 11.65
CA PRO A 15 2.35 20.82 10.46
C PRO A 15 2.57 21.73 9.24
N LEU A 16 3.47 21.30 8.33
CA LEU A 16 3.70 22.01 7.07
C LEU A 16 2.42 22.01 6.23
N THR A 17 1.98 23.20 5.82
CA THR A 17 0.77 23.39 5.01
C THR A 17 1.07 23.71 3.55
N ASN A 18 2.24 24.29 3.27
CA ASN A 18 2.64 24.67 1.92
C ASN A 18 2.95 23.43 1.06
N PRO A 19 2.21 23.16 -0.04
CA PRO A 19 2.41 21.99 -0.88
C PRO A 19 3.80 21.87 -1.49
N VAL A 20 4.45 23.00 -1.76
CA VAL A 20 5.82 23.02 -2.34
C VAL A 20 6.85 22.56 -1.33
N LEU A 21 6.73 22.99 -0.07
CA LEU A 21 7.61 22.56 1.02
C LEU A 21 7.40 21.07 1.33
N ILE A 22 6.14 20.62 1.35
CA ILE A 22 5.80 19.19 1.54
C ILE A 22 6.45 18.36 0.44
N PHE A 23 6.27 18.76 -0.82
CA PHE A 23 6.85 18.03 -1.95
C PHE A 23 8.38 18.00 -1.90
N SER A 24 9.01 19.14 -1.62
CA SER A 24 10.47 19.26 -1.50
C SER A 24 11.02 18.39 -0.38
N LEU A 25 10.34 18.34 0.77
CA LEU A 25 10.72 17.50 1.91
C LEU A 25 10.61 16.02 1.55
N ILE A 26 9.52 15.61 0.89
CA ILE A 26 9.32 14.23 0.45
C ILE A 26 10.42 13.83 -0.55
N LEU A 27 10.73 14.67 -1.53
CA LEU A 27 11.81 14.40 -2.49
C LEU A 27 13.17 14.27 -1.78
N PHE A 28 13.46 15.16 -0.84
CA PHE A 28 14.70 15.10 -0.06
C PHE A 28 14.82 13.80 0.73
N ILE A 29 13.73 13.32 1.34
CA ILE A 29 13.69 12.05 2.07
C ILE A 29 13.86 10.86 1.12
N ILE A 30 13.18 10.88 -0.04
CA ILE A 30 13.32 9.83 -1.06
C ILE A 30 14.76 9.70 -1.52
N LEU A 31 15.48 10.80 -1.64
CA LEU A 31 16.88 10.82 -2.06
C LEU A 31 17.84 10.42 -0.93
N LEU A 32 17.62 10.95 0.26
CA LEU A 32 18.55 10.80 1.39
C LEU A 32 18.41 9.44 2.08
N SER A 33 17.19 8.94 2.25
CA SER A 33 16.90 7.71 3.00
C SER A 33 17.64 6.48 2.45
N PRO A 34 17.62 6.16 1.14
CA PRO A 34 18.37 5.04 0.60
C PRO A 34 19.90 5.20 0.73
N ILE A 35 20.40 6.44 0.65
CA ILE A 35 21.84 6.72 0.77
C ILE A 35 22.32 6.41 2.19
N LEU A 36 21.58 6.88 3.20
CA LEU A 36 21.91 6.66 4.60
C LEU A 36 21.82 5.17 4.98
N LEU A 37 20.75 4.50 4.54
CA LEU A 37 20.51 3.10 4.95
C LEU A 37 21.32 2.08 4.14
N ARG A 38 21.86 2.49 2.98
CA ARG A 38 22.79 1.63 2.22
C ARG A 38 24.01 1.23 3.05
N ARG A 39 24.46 2.09 3.95
CA ARG A 39 25.58 1.79 4.86
C ARG A 39 25.24 0.70 5.90
N LEU A 40 23.93 0.53 6.19
CA LEU A 40 23.43 -0.44 7.16
C LEU A 40 22.95 -1.74 6.50
N ASN A 41 23.12 -1.90 5.17
CA ASN A 41 22.60 -3.02 4.39
C ASN A 41 21.06 -3.20 4.51
N ILE A 42 20.34 -2.12 4.81
CA ILE A 42 18.87 -2.12 4.93
C ILE A 42 18.27 -1.73 3.58
N PRO A 43 17.25 -2.45 3.08
CA PRO A 43 16.53 -2.05 1.87
C PRO A 43 15.98 -0.63 1.98
N GLY A 44 16.19 0.20 0.92
CA GLY A 44 15.80 1.61 0.93
C GLY A 44 14.31 1.87 1.23
N ILE A 45 13.43 0.93 0.88
CA ILE A 45 11.99 1.00 1.17
C ILE A 45 11.73 1.06 2.68
N ILE A 46 12.45 0.25 3.48
CA ILE A 46 12.31 0.26 4.95
C ILE A 46 12.68 1.64 5.49
N GLY A 47 13.73 2.25 4.92
CA GLY A 47 14.13 3.61 5.31
C GLY A 47 13.07 4.66 5.02
N LEU A 48 12.40 4.55 3.89
CA LEU A 48 11.29 5.46 3.54
C LEU A 48 10.11 5.31 4.51
N ILE A 49 9.78 4.08 4.90
CA ILE A 49 8.73 3.80 5.90
C ILE A 49 9.11 4.41 7.25
N ILE A 50 10.34 4.17 7.72
CA ILE A 50 10.83 4.73 8.99
C ILE A 50 10.82 6.26 8.95
N ALA A 51 11.32 6.86 7.87
CA ALA A 51 11.27 8.31 7.69
C ALA A 51 9.83 8.84 7.74
N GLY A 52 8.88 8.16 7.07
CA GLY A 52 7.47 8.51 7.10
C GLY A 52 6.86 8.44 8.51
N VAL A 53 7.23 7.44 9.32
CA VAL A 53 6.81 7.34 10.72
C VAL A 53 7.37 8.50 11.55
N ILE A 54 8.64 8.86 11.35
CA ILE A 54 9.29 9.94 12.12
C ILE A 54 8.65 11.30 11.80
N ILE A 55 8.43 11.62 10.52
CA ILE A 55 7.91 12.94 10.12
C ILE A 55 6.38 13.04 10.14
N GLY A 56 5.70 11.90 10.25
CA GLY A 56 4.25 11.79 10.23
C GLY A 56 3.56 12.28 11.51
N PRO A 57 2.21 12.15 11.55
CA PRO A 57 1.40 12.68 12.64
C PRO A 57 1.64 12.01 13.99
N HIS A 58 2.17 10.79 14.01
CA HIS A 58 2.49 10.07 15.25
C HIS A 58 3.97 10.19 15.67
N GLY A 59 4.79 10.92 14.89
CA GLY A 59 6.19 11.21 15.18
C GLY A 59 6.40 12.68 15.51
N LEU A 60 7.24 13.37 14.70
CA LEU A 60 7.58 14.79 14.90
C LEU A 60 6.47 15.76 14.48
N TYR A 61 5.37 15.28 13.93
CA TYR A 61 4.23 16.08 13.47
C TYR A 61 4.63 17.16 12.44
N ILE A 62 5.58 16.82 11.56
CA ILE A 62 6.04 17.74 10.50
C ILE A 62 5.06 17.71 9.32
N LEU A 63 4.57 16.51 8.98
CA LEU A 63 3.60 16.28 7.93
C LEU A 63 2.31 15.72 8.50
N GLU A 64 1.20 16.35 8.13
CA GLU A 64 -0.14 15.84 8.36
C GLU A 64 -0.73 15.25 7.07
N LYS A 65 -1.63 14.28 7.21
CA LYS A 65 -2.32 13.68 6.07
C LYS A 65 -3.22 14.71 5.41
N ASN A 66 -2.80 15.23 4.26
CA ASN A 66 -3.53 16.20 3.47
C ASN A 66 -3.80 15.68 2.04
N SER A 67 -4.55 16.47 1.27
CA SER A 67 -4.92 16.12 -0.11
C SER A 67 -3.70 15.91 -1.03
N ALA A 68 -2.63 16.67 -0.83
CA ALA A 68 -1.41 16.54 -1.62
C ALA A 68 -0.70 15.21 -1.35
N ILE A 69 -0.52 14.84 -0.08
CA ILE A 69 0.09 13.56 0.31
C ILE A 69 -0.76 12.39 -0.18
N ASN A 70 -2.09 12.46 -0.05
CA ASN A 70 -3.00 11.44 -0.55
C ASN A 70 -2.87 11.28 -2.08
N LEU A 71 -2.82 12.39 -2.82
CA LEU A 71 -2.65 12.37 -4.27
C LEU A 71 -1.33 11.72 -4.67
N PHE A 72 -0.20 12.11 -4.07
CA PHE A 72 1.10 11.52 -4.38
C PHE A 72 1.18 10.05 -4.03
N SER A 73 0.59 9.64 -2.91
CA SER A 73 0.58 8.22 -2.52
C SER A 73 -0.27 7.39 -3.49
N THR A 74 -1.41 7.91 -3.93
CA THR A 74 -2.28 7.24 -4.92
C THR A 74 -1.59 7.14 -6.28
N ILE A 75 -0.97 8.23 -6.77
CA ILE A 75 -0.21 8.21 -8.02
C ILE A 75 0.96 7.22 -7.92
N GLY A 76 1.70 7.21 -6.81
CA GLY A 76 2.79 6.27 -6.58
C GLY A 76 2.33 4.82 -6.60
N LEU A 77 1.21 4.52 -5.95
CA LEU A 77 0.59 3.20 -5.95
C LEU A 77 0.20 2.77 -7.37
N LEU A 78 -0.52 3.61 -8.10
CA LEU A 78 -0.94 3.34 -9.47
C LEU A 78 0.26 3.15 -10.40
N TYR A 79 1.31 3.94 -10.23
CA TYR A 79 2.54 3.83 -11.02
C TYR A 79 3.26 2.50 -10.76
N ILE A 80 3.39 2.05 -9.51
CA ILE A 80 3.99 0.75 -9.18
C ILE A 80 3.15 -0.38 -9.78
N MET A 81 1.81 -0.31 -9.67
CA MET A 81 0.92 -1.32 -10.27
C MET A 81 1.04 -1.35 -11.79
N PHE A 82 1.15 -0.18 -12.43
CA PHE A 82 1.33 -0.08 -13.88
C PHE A 82 2.65 -0.70 -14.34
N ILE A 83 3.76 -0.38 -13.67
CA ILE A 83 5.08 -0.96 -14.00
C ILE A 83 5.06 -2.48 -13.77
N ALA A 84 4.50 -2.95 -12.65
CA ALA A 84 4.37 -4.38 -12.39
C ALA A 84 3.56 -5.10 -13.48
N GLY A 85 2.48 -4.45 -13.97
CA GLY A 85 1.69 -4.98 -15.08
C GLY A 85 2.44 -5.04 -16.41
N LEU A 86 3.29 -4.05 -16.70
CA LEU A 86 4.12 -4.03 -17.91
C LEU A 86 5.27 -5.06 -17.88
N GLU A 87 5.86 -5.29 -16.72
CA GLU A 87 6.96 -6.24 -16.56
C GLU A 87 6.48 -7.69 -16.44
N LEU A 88 5.17 -7.91 -16.23
CA LEU A 88 4.59 -9.23 -16.11
C LEU A 88 4.70 -9.98 -17.47
N ASP A 89 5.35 -11.13 -17.49
CA ASP A 89 5.32 -12.02 -18.64
C ASP A 89 3.98 -12.78 -18.68
N LEU A 90 3.10 -12.33 -19.59
CA LEU A 90 1.76 -12.91 -19.76
C LEU A 90 1.80 -14.39 -20.22
N ASN A 91 2.84 -14.82 -20.92
CA ASN A 91 2.98 -16.20 -21.35
C ASN A 91 3.35 -17.10 -20.17
N GLU A 92 4.30 -16.65 -19.34
CA GLU A 92 4.64 -17.33 -18.10
C GLU A 92 3.43 -17.35 -17.12
N PHE A 93 2.70 -16.27 -17.01
CA PHE A 93 1.48 -16.23 -16.20
C PHE A 93 0.42 -17.22 -16.69
N LYS A 94 0.14 -17.25 -18.00
CA LYS A 94 -0.82 -18.21 -18.61
C LYS A 94 -0.38 -19.65 -18.43
N SER A 95 0.90 -19.95 -18.61
CA SER A 95 1.48 -21.27 -18.42
C SER A 95 1.33 -21.78 -16.99
N HIS A 96 1.38 -20.88 -16.00
CA HIS A 96 1.37 -21.24 -14.58
C HIS A 96 0.09 -20.82 -13.84
N ARG A 97 -1.00 -20.51 -14.55
CA ARG A 97 -2.26 -20.02 -13.98
C ARG A 97 -2.80 -20.86 -12.81
N ASN A 98 -2.74 -22.21 -12.92
CA ASN A 98 -3.21 -23.08 -11.87
C ASN A 98 -2.37 -22.97 -10.59
N LYS A 99 -1.04 -22.82 -10.74
CA LYS A 99 -0.14 -22.59 -9.61
C LYS A 99 -0.38 -21.23 -8.96
N SER A 100 -0.61 -20.18 -9.77
CA SER A 100 -0.97 -18.85 -9.28
C SER A 100 -2.29 -18.84 -8.55
N LEU A 101 -3.31 -19.56 -9.04
CA LEU A 101 -4.60 -19.73 -8.37
C LEU A 101 -4.46 -20.40 -7.01
N VAL A 102 -3.75 -21.54 -6.96
CA VAL A 102 -3.52 -22.27 -5.71
C VAL A 102 -2.71 -21.41 -4.72
N PHE A 103 -1.65 -20.78 -5.20
CA PHE A 103 -0.84 -19.88 -4.38
C PHE A 103 -1.67 -18.70 -3.84
N GLY A 104 -2.43 -18.01 -4.71
CA GLY A 104 -3.30 -16.89 -4.31
C GLY A 104 -4.37 -17.32 -3.32
N PHE A 105 -4.98 -18.50 -3.51
CA PHE A 105 -5.96 -19.03 -2.57
C PHE A 105 -5.36 -19.26 -1.17
N PHE A 106 -4.23 -19.92 -1.07
CA PHE A 106 -3.60 -20.17 0.23
C PHE A 106 -3.06 -18.90 0.88
N THR A 107 -2.44 -18.01 0.12
CA THR A 107 -1.94 -16.72 0.63
C THR A 107 -3.06 -15.77 1.05
N PHE A 108 -4.27 -15.97 0.56
CA PHE A 108 -5.45 -15.25 1.02
C PHE A 108 -6.10 -15.90 2.25
N ILE A 109 -6.38 -17.20 2.17
CA ILE A 109 -7.14 -17.92 3.20
C ILE A 109 -6.36 -18.05 4.51
N ILE A 110 -5.05 -18.34 4.47
CA ILE A 110 -4.26 -18.56 5.69
C ILE A 110 -4.18 -17.29 6.56
N PRO A 111 -3.77 -16.11 6.02
CA PRO A 111 -3.77 -14.88 6.81
C PRO A 111 -5.17 -14.47 7.28
N LEU A 112 -6.20 -14.68 6.44
CA LEU A 112 -7.58 -14.40 6.81
C LEU A 112 -8.05 -15.27 7.97
N ALA A 113 -7.79 -16.59 7.91
CA ALA A 113 -8.20 -17.56 8.94
C ALA A 113 -7.50 -17.34 10.28
N ILE A 114 -6.27 -16.83 10.26
CA ILE A 114 -5.52 -16.50 11.49
C ILE A 114 -5.86 -15.08 11.95
N GLY A 115 -5.90 -14.11 11.03
CA GLY A 115 -6.13 -12.70 11.33
C GLY A 115 -7.54 -12.42 11.85
N PHE A 116 -8.56 -13.08 11.29
CA PHE A 116 -9.94 -12.86 11.70
C PHE A 116 -10.18 -13.20 13.19
N PRO A 117 -9.82 -14.40 13.71
CA PRO A 117 -9.96 -14.69 15.13
C PRO A 117 -9.15 -13.74 16.02
N VAL A 118 -7.95 -13.36 15.61
CA VAL A 118 -7.12 -12.42 16.39
C VAL A 118 -7.81 -11.05 16.46
N CYS A 119 -8.31 -10.53 15.35
CA CYS A 119 -9.00 -9.25 15.34
C CYS A 119 -10.31 -9.29 16.12
N HIS A 120 -11.09 -10.37 15.99
CA HIS A 120 -12.41 -10.48 16.61
C HIS A 120 -12.34 -10.78 18.10
N TYR A 121 -11.55 -11.79 18.52
CA TYR A 121 -11.51 -12.24 19.91
C TYR A 121 -10.45 -11.54 20.76
N LEU A 122 -9.30 -11.18 20.19
CA LEU A 122 -8.20 -10.56 20.94
C LEU A 122 -8.29 -9.04 20.93
N LEU A 123 -8.58 -8.44 19.75
CA LEU A 123 -8.69 -6.98 19.61
C LEU A 123 -10.12 -6.46 19.80
N HIS A 124 -11.10 -7.36 19.96
CA HIS A 124 -12.53 -7.03 20.16
C HIS A 124 -13.12 -6.13 19.07
N TYR A 125 -12.66 -6.30 17.84
CA TYR A 125 -13.23 -5.58 16.70
C TYR A 125 -14.59 -6.17 16.32
N ASP A 126 -15.47 -5.30 15.78
CA ASP A 126 -16.72 -5.75 15.17
C ASP A 126 -16.46 -6.75 14.02
N PHE A 127 -17.45 -7.58 13.69
CA PHE A 127 -17.32 -8.62 12.68
C PHE A 127 -16.81 -8.07 11.34
N ASN A 128 -17.39 -6.97 10.84
CA ASN A 128 -17.00 -6.35 9.58
C ASN A 128 -15.59 -5.76 9.63
N ALA A 129 -15.23 -5.09 10.73
CA ALA A 129 -13.90 -4.53 10.94
C ALA A 129 -12.85 -5.63 11.05
N SER A 130 -13.15 -6.74 11.76
CA SER A 130 -12.27 -7.90 11.87
C SER A 130 -11.98 -8.53 10.51
N PHE A 131 -13.02 -8.68 9.69
CA PHE A 131 -12.90 -9.28 8.36
C PHE A 131 -12.08 -8.40 7.41
N LEU A 132 -12.32 -7.08 7.41
CA LEU A 132 -11.53 -6.11 6.63
C LEU A 132 -10.07 -6.08 7.07
N THR A 133 -9.83 -6.00 8.38
CA THR A 133 -8.46 -5.95 8.91
C THR A 133 -7.70 -7.24 8.59
N ALA A 134 -8.33 -8.40 8.76
CA ALA A 134 -7.73 -9.69 8.42
C ALA A 134 -7.43 -9.81 6.92
N SER A 135 -8.30 -9.29 6.05
CA SER A 135 -8.07 -9.29 4.61
C SER A 135 -6.88 -8.43 4.18
N MET A 136 -6.57 -7.34 4.91
CA MET A 136 -5.40 -6.51 4.65
C MET A 136 -4.07 -7.27 4.85
N PHE A 137 -4.03 -8.27 5.72
CA PHE A 137 -2.84 -9.11 5.91
C PHE A 137 -2.58 -10.06 4.73
N ALA A 138 -3.56 -10.27 3.86
CA ALA A 138 -3.43 -11.13 2.69
C ALA A 138 -2.83 -10.41 1.47
N THR A 139 -2.69 -9.07 1.51
CA THR A 139 -2.23 -8.26 0.37
C THR A 139 -0.89 -7.57 0.71
N HIS A 140 0.20 -7.97 0.06
CA HIS A 140 1.55 -7.45 0.41
C HIS A 140 2.57 -7.42 -0.74
N THR A 141 2.16 -7.70 -1.96
CA THR A 141 3.08 -7.89 -3.09
C THR A 141 3.77 -6.61 -3.54
N LEU A 142 3.11 -5.47 -3.42
CA LEU A 142 3.62 -4.19 -3.92
C LEU A 142 4.94 -3.79 -3.25
N VAL A 143 5.20 -4.24 -2.03
CA VAL A 143 6.44 -3.93 -1.30
C VAL A 143 7.62 -4.74 -1.83
N ALA A 144 7.40 -6.00 -2.19
CA ALA A 144 8.46 -6.90 -2.65
C ALA A 144 8.82 -6.68 -4.13
N TYR A 145 7.87 -6.27 -4.97
CA TYR A 145 8.07 -6.17 -6.42
C TYR A 145 9.24 -5.24 -6.84
N PRO A 146 9.39 -4.02 -6.29
CA PRO A 146 10.53 -3.17 -6.60
C PRO A 146 11.89 -3.79 -6.27
N ILE A 147 11.94 -4.66 -5.25
CA ILE A 147 13.16 -5.38 -4.85
C ILE A 147 13.48 -6.44 -5.90
N VAL A 148 12.48 -7.20 -6.32
CA VAL A 148 12.59 -8.25 -7.35
C VAL A 148 13.01 -7.68 -8.69
N SER A 149 12.40 -6.57 -9.11
CA SER A 149 12.74 -5.84 -10.34
C SER A 149 14.18 -5.33 -10.30
N LYS A 150 14.59 -4.73 -9.18
CA LYS A 150 15.97 -4.24 -9.00
C LYS A 150 17.02 -5.37 -9.04
N LEU A 151 16.66 -6.57 -8.60
CA LEU A 151 17.53 -7.74 -8.66
C LEU A 151 17.56 -8.40 -10.06
N GLY A 152 16.74 -7.93 -11.00
CA GLY A 152 16.67 -8.45 -12.37
C GLY A 152 16.04 -9.83 -12.49
N VAL A 153 15.31 -10.29 -11.47
CA VAL A 153 14.68 -11.61 -11.41
C VAL A 153 13.16 -11.60 -11.65
N SER A 154 12.63 -10.48 -12.15
CA SER A 154 11.18 -10.30 -12.41
C SER A 154 10.60 -11.32 -13.40
N LYS A 155 11.42 -11.86 -14.30
CA LYS A 155 11.02 -12.92 -15.26
C LYS A 155 11.08 -14.34 -14.69
N ASN A 156 11.41 -14.51 -13.42
CA ASN A 156 11.46 -15.85 -12.82
C ASN A 156 10.04 -16.42 -12.64
N GLN A 157 9.87 -17.71 -12.88
CA GLN A 157 8.61 -18.43 -12.71
C GLN A 157 7.97 -18.21 -11.34
N ALA A 158 8.76 -18.23 -10.27
CA ALA A 158 8.25 -18.01 -8.92
C ALA A 158 7.65 -16.59 -8.74
N VAL A 159 8.27 -15.58 -9.38
CA VAL A 159 7.76 -14.21 -9.38
C VAL A 159 6.46 -14.11 -10.16
N ALA A 160 6.38 -14.71 -11.34
CA ALA A 160 5.16 -14.74 -12.16
C ALA A 160 3.99 -15.40 -11.40
N ILE A 161 4.24 -16.54 -10.72
CA ILE A 161 3.24 -17.21 -9.88
C ILE A 161 2.79 -16.32 -8.72
N THR A 162 3.72 -15.69 -8.03
CA THR A 162 3.44 -14.83 -6.88
C THR A 162 2.64 -13.60 -7.29
N VAL A 163 3.09 -12.88 -8.33
CA VAL A 163 2.36 -11.69 -8.85
C VAL A 163 0.97 -12.09 -9.34
N GLY A 164 0.85 -13.20 -10.06
CA GLY A 164 -0.46 -13.70 -10.49
C GLY A 164 -1.37 -14.07 -9.32
N GLY A 165 -0.86 -14.69 -8.27
CA GLY A 165 -1.60 -15.01 -7.06
C GLY A 165 -2.07 -13.75 -6.33
N THR A 166 -1.24 -12.70 -6.31
CA THR A 166 -1.58 -11.44 -5.63
C THR A 166 -2.65 -10.64 -6.36
N ILE A 167 -2.66 -10.64 -7.69
CA ILE A 167 -3.76 -10.04 -8.45
C ILE A 167 -5.11 -10.64 -8.03
N LEU A 168 -5.13 -11.94 -7.77
CA LEU A 168 -6.34 -12.62 -7.28
C LEU A 168 -6.69 -12.20 -5.85
N THR A 169 -5.70 -12.13 -4.95
CA THR A 169 -5.94 -11.71 -3.55
C THR A 169 -6.39 -10.25 -3.47
N ASP A 170 -5.77 -9.35 -4.24
CA ASP A 170 -6.14 -7.93 -4.30
C ASP A 170 -7.59 -7.78 -4.82
N THR A 171 -7.94 -8.51 -5.89
CA THR A 171 -9.31 -8.51 -6.42
C THR A 171 -10.30 -9.04 -5.38
N ALA A 172 -9.98 -10.13 -4.67
CA ALA A 172 -10.83 -10.69 -3.63
C ALA A 172 -11.06 -9.70 -2.48
N VAL A 173 -10.01 -9.01 -2.02
CA VAL A 173 -10.10 -7.98 -0.97
C VAL A 173 -10.95 -6.79 -1.42
N LEU A 174 -10.80 -6.33 -2.67
CA LEU A 174 -11.62 -5.23 -3.20
C LEU A 174 -13.11 -5.60 -3.29
N ILE A 175 -13.42 -6.83 -3.72
CA ILE A 175 -14.80 -7.34 -3.74
C ILE A 175 -15.36 -7.39 -2.30
N MET A 176 -14.57 -7.92 -1.37
CA MET A 176 -14.95 -8.00 0.04
C MET A 176 -15.21 -6.61 0.64
N LEU A 177 -14.31 -5.65 0.37
CA LEU A 177 -14.48 -4.26 0.78
C LEU A 177 -15.78 -3.67 0.22
N ALA A 178 -16.04 -3.85 -1.07
CA ALA A 178 -17.25 -3.35 -1.73
C ALA A 178 -18.53 -3.93 -1.10
N VAL A 179 -18.55 -5.23 -0.80
CA VAL A 179 -19.69 -5.91 -0.15
C VAL A 179 -19.92 -5.38 1.26
N ILE A 180 -18.85 -5.26 2.07
CA ILE A 180 -18.95 -4.79 3.46
C ILE A 180 -19.37 -3.31 3.50
N MET A 181 -18.79 -2.46 2.66
CA MET A 181 -19.19 -1.04 2.60
C MET A 181 -20.61 -0.87 2.09
N GLY A 182 -21.02 -1.63 1.08
CA GLY A 182 -22.40 -1.63 0.58
C GLY A 182 -23.42 -2.04 1.65
N ASN A 183 -23.10 -3.09 2.42
CA ASN A 183 -23.95 -3.53 3.52
C ASN A 183 -24.02 -2.53 4.68
N SER A 184 -22.87 -1.91 5.02
CA SER A 184 -22.79 -0.91 6.09
C SER A 184 -23.55 0.38 5.78
N GLN A 185 -23.68 0.76 4.50
CA GLN A 185 -24.43 1.95 4.06
C GLN A 185 -25.90 1.70 3.85
N GLY A 186 -26.41 0.50 4.11
CA GLY A 186 -27.84 0.14 3.92
C GLY A 186 -28.31 0.13 2.47
N ASN A 187 -27.43 0.29 1.50
CA ASN A 187 -27.70 0.40 0.08
C ASN A 187 -27.56 -0.91 -0.72
N LEU A 188 -27.56 -2.07 -0.07
CA LEU A 188 -27.76 -3.35 -0.76
C LEU A 188 -29.25 -3.63 -1.01
N ASN A 189 -30.11 -2.60 -0.97
CA ASN A 189 -31.49 -2.71 -1.42
C ASN A 189 -31.51 -2.80 -2.95
N GLN A 190 -31.85 -4.00 -3.43
CA GLN A 190 -32.52 -4.34 -4.71
C GLN A 190 -32.11 -3.66 -6.02
N GLU A 191 -31.46 -2.49 -6.01
CA GLU A 191 -31.09 -1.81 -7.26
C GLU A 191 -29.82 -2.35 -7.92
N PHE A 192 -28.95 -3.02 -7.16
CA PHE A 192 -27.71 -3.57 -7.70
C PHE A 192 -27.96 -4.90 -8.47
N TRP A 193 -28.97 -5.67 -8.06
CA TRP A 193 -29.32 -6.95 -8.68
C TRP A 193 -30.51 -6.86 -9.64
N GLY A 194 -31.21 -5.72 -9.70
CA GLY A 194 -32.42 -5.52 -10.47
C GLY A 194 -32.28 -4.80 -11.81
N LYS A 195 -31.06 -4.42 -12.22
CA LYS A 195 -30.79 -3.79 -13.53
C LYS A 195 -29.83 -4.63 -14.37
N SER A 196 -30.11 -5.88 -14.56
CA SER A 196 -29.56 -6.66 -15.67
C SER A 196 -30.68 -7.08 -16.59
#